data_44b977cabf89be6a8d7f6ee61ebbb295
#
_entry.id   44b977cabf89be6a8d7f6ee61ebbb295
#
_cell.length_a   1.000
_cell.length_b   1.000
_cell.length_c   1.000
_cell.angle_alpha   90.00
_cell.angle_beta   90.00
_cell.angle_gamma   90.00
#
_symmetry.space_group_name_H-M   'P 1'
#
loop_
_entity.id
_entity.type
_entity.pdbx_description
1 polymer ?
#
loop_
_entity_poly.entity_id
_entity_poly.type
_entity_poly.pdbx_seq_one_letter_code
_entity_poly.pdbx_strand_id
1 'polypeptide(L)'
;MIEFRALTRAAALAGVVLGGLAAIAPAAAAPADVALLKSYIGEWRGRGVLIGANRETVVCRLTFSEGNQDKVNYNGRCSLAGTSLSVAGTVAYIDASRRFEAAMTSNATFTGLAVGQKRGSGLVFNLREREQDEEGKDLNITAQIHLDDDAIQVVFEVVYVESGDSLRAEVPLTR
;
A
#
# COMPACT_ATOMS: atom_id res chain seq x y z
N MET A 1 53.48 -34.93 69.43
CA MET A 1 52.12 -34.55 69.10
C MET A 1 52.19 -33.26 68.31
N ILE A 2 52.12 -33.36 66.99
CA ILE A 2 52.29 -32.23 66.09
C ILE A 2 51.11 -32.30 65.11
N GLU A 3 50.22 -31.33 65.19
CA GLU A 3 49.11 -31.22 64.28
C GLU A 3 49.47 -30.38 63.06
N PHE A 4 49.29 -30.96 61.87
CA PHE A 4 49.44 -30.25 60.62
C PHE A 4 48.10 -29.65 60.23
N ARG A 5 48.05 -28.32 60.14
CA ARG A 5 46.93 -27.58 59.56
C ARG A 5 47.16 -27.40 58.09
N ALA A 6 46.29 -27.97 57.28
CA ALA A 6 46.24 -27.78 55.82
C ALA A 6 45.51 -26.45 55.49
N LEU A 7 46.24 -25.58 54.80
CA LEU A 7 45.67 -24.36 54.19
C LEU A 7 45.03 -24.70 52.80
N THR A 8 43.73 -24.63 52.75
CA THR A 8 43.00 -24.65 51.48
C THR A 8 42.90 -23.23 50.91
N ARG A 9 43.56 -23.02 49.77
CA ARG A 9 43.42 -21.78 48.95
C ARG A 9 42.17 -21.89 48.08
N ALA A 10 41.20 -21.04 48.35
CA ALA A 10 40.05 -20.84 47.46
C ALA A 10 40.43 -19.88 46.34
N ALA A 11 40.45 -20.36 45.10
CA ALA A 11 40.57 -19.54 43.89
C ALA A 11 39.20 -19.03 43.48
N ALA A 12 38.96 -17.73 43.57
CA ALA A 12 37.77 -17.07 43.08
C ALA A 12 37.92 -16.82 41.56
N LEU A 13 37.17 -17.53 40.74
CA LEU A 13 37.01 -17.27 39.31
C LEU A 13 35.98 -16.15 39.13
N ALA A 14 36.43 -14.94 38.79
CA ALA A 14 35.58 -13.83 38.37
C ALA A 14 35.20 -14.03 36.89
N GLY A 15 33.97 -14.50 36.66
CA GLY A 15 33.39 -14.58 35.33
C GLY A 15 32.96 -13.21 34.84
N VAL A 16 33.65 -12.66 33.84
CA VAL A 16 33.23 -11.44 33.13
C VAL A 16 32.17 -11.84 32.13
N VAL A 17 30.91 -11.53 32.41
CA VAL A 17 29.81 -11.64 31.44
C VAL A 17 29.86 -10.39 30.54
N LEU A 18 30.44 -10.52 29.34
CA LEU A 18 30.27 -9.53 28.28
C LEU A 18 28.84 -9.65 27.72
N GLY A 19 27.93 -8.83 28.23
CA GLY A 19 26.63 -8.64 27.64
C GLY A 19 26.76 -7.90 26.30
N GLY A 20 26.70 -8.64 25.18
CA GLY A 20 26.64 -8.07 23.85
C GLY A 20 25.32 -7.31 23.68
N LEU A 21 25.37 -5.98 23.63
CA LEU A 21 24.28 -5.16 23.13
C LEU A 21 24.12 -5.48 21.63
N ALA A 22 23.19 -6.36 21.28
CA ALA A 22 22.75 -6.55 19.91
C ALA A 22 22.07 -5.23 19.50
N ALA A 23 22.75 -4.42 18.69
CA ALA A 23 22.15 -3.27 18.03
C ALA A 23 21.05 -3.80 17.10
N ILE A 24 19.79 -3.52 17.43
CA ILE A 24 18.65 -3.78 16.55
C ILE A 24 18.79 -2.78 15.41
N ALA A 25 19.39 -3.20 14.29
CA ALA A 25 19.38 -2.40 13.07
C ALA A 25 17.90 -2.22 12.63
N PRO A 26 17.50 -1.00 12.24
CA PRO A 26 16.18 -0.80 11.66
C PRO A 26 16.06 -1.73 10.46
N ALA A 27 14.98 -2.51 10.41
CA ALA A 27 14.70 -3.39 9.29
C ALA A 27 14.54 -2.50 8.04
N ALA A 28 15.50 -2.55 7.13
CA ALA A 28 15.38 -1.88 5.85
C ALA A 28 14.35 -2.64 4.99
N ALA A 29 13.53 -1.90 4.24
CA ALA A 29 12.57 -2.50 3.30
C ALA A 29 13.28 -3.56 2.46
N ALA A 30 12.65 -4.74 2.31
CA ALA A 30 13.27 -5.82 1.58
C ALA A 30 13.60 -5.32 0.15
N PRO A 31 14.86 -5.33 -0.29
CA PRO A 31 15.27 -4.68 -1.55
C PRO A 31 14.46 -5.16 -2.76
N ALA A 32 14.03 -6.42 -2.74
CA ALA A 32 13.22 -7.00 -3.80
C ALA A 32 11.77 -6.43 -3.82
N ASP A 33 11.20 -6.06 -2.68
CA ASP A 33 9.86 -5.49 -2.60
C ASP A 33 9.86 -4.03 -3.06
N VAL A 34 10.90 -3.28 -2.70
CA VAL A 34 11.12 -1.92 -3.19
C VAL A 34 11.37 -1.93 -4.71
N ALA A 35 12.21 -2.84 -5.21
CA ALA A 35 12.47 -2.97 -6.63
C ALA A 35 11.19 -3.30 -7.42
N LEU A 36 10.36 -4.21 -6.91
CA LEU A 36 9.06 -4.52 -7.51
C LEU A 36 8.16 -3.27 -7.55
N LEU A 37 8.08 -2.51 -6.45
CA LEU A 37 7.28 -1.29 -6.43
C LEU A 37 7.80 -0.26 -7.44
N LYS A 38 9.12 -0.06 -7.51
CA LYS A 38 9.76 0.88 -8.46
C LYS A 38 9.63 0.43 -9.94
N SER A 39 9.39 -0.85 -10.22
CA SER A 39 9.19 -1.35 -11.59
C SER A 39 7.94 -0.76 -12.26
N TYR A 40 6.98 -0.28 -11.49
CA TYR A 40 5.76 0.35 -12.00
C TYR A 40 5.95 1.84 -12.35
N ILE A 41 7.08 2.46 -12.07
CA ILE A 41 7.35 3.86 -12.40
C ILE A 41 7.20 4.08 -13.91
N GLY A 42 6.43 5.11 -14.28
CA GLY A 42 6.13 5.46 -15.64
C GLY A 42 4.69 5.95 -15.83
N GLU A 43 4.31 6.13 -17.09
CA GLU A 43 2.96 6.57 -17.47
C GLU A 43 2.13 5.38 -17.93
N TRP A 44 0.88 5.36 -17.46
CA TRP A 44 -0.10 4.33 -17.77
C TRP A 44 -1.38 4.99 -18.27
N ARG A 45 -1.98 4.43 -19.30
CA ARG A 45 -3.17 4.99 -19.93
C ARG A 45 -4.16 3.88 -20.22
N GLY A 46 -5.43 4.19 -20.07
CA GLY A 46 -6.46 3.21 -20.38
C GLY A 46 -7.83 3.79 -20.59
N ARG A 47 -8.68 2.93 -21.09
CA ARG A 47 -10.10 3.21 -21.29
C ARG A 47 -10.89 2.07 -20.69
N GLY A 48 -11.90 2.43 -19.93
CA GLY A 48 -12.80 1.50 -19.29
C GLY A 48 -14.24 1.93 -19.42
N VAL A 49 -15.07 1.36 -18.57
CA VAL A 49 -16.51 1.61 -18.54
C VAL A 49 -16.92 1.88 -17.10
N LEU A 50 -17.74 2.90 -16.91
CA LEU A 50 -18.51 3.14 -15.69
C LEU A 50 -19.92 2.59 -15.93
N ILE A 51 -20.39 1.77 -15.02
CA ILE A 51 -21.74 1.20 -15.00
C ILE A 51 -22.45 1.75 -13.77
N GLY A 52 -23.58 2.38 -13.99
CA GLY A 52 -24.51 2.90 -13.00
C GLY A 52 -25.90 2.92 -13.59
N ALA A 53 -26.66 3.99 -13.42
CA ALA A 53 -27.93 4.20 -14.10
C ALA A 53 -27.75 4.20 -15.63
N ASN A 54 -26.60 4.69 -16.10
CA ASN A 54 -26.18 4.64 -17.49
C ASN A 54 -24.80 3.99 -17.63
N ARG A 55 -24.47 3.57 -18.84
CA ARG A 55 -23.15 3.05 -19.19
C ARG A 55 -22.34 4.14 -19.87
N GLU A 56 -21.17 4.45 -19.34
CA GLU A 56 -20.34 5.55 -19.79
C GLU A 56 -18.89 5.13 -20.00
N THR A 57 -18.20 5.80 -20.93
CA THR A 57 -16.78 5.57 -21.14
C THR A 57 -15.97 6.35 -20.11
N VAL A 58 -14.99 5.67 -19.50
CA VAL A 58 -13.97 6.26 -18.62
C VAL A 58 -12.63 6.23 -19.33
N VAL A 59 -11.92 7.35 -19.35
CA VAL A 59 -10.55 7.43 -19.86
C VAL A 59 -9.64 7.86 -18.73
N CYS A 60 -8.65 7.04 -18.40
CA CYS A 60 -7.73 7.28 -17.30
C CYS A 60 -6.28 7.44 -17.76
N ARG A 61 -5.56 8.27 -17.03
CA ARG A 61 -4.09 8.34 -17.04
C ARG A 61 -3.60 8.20 -15.61
N LEU A 62 -2.53 7.44 -15.42
CA LEU A 62 -1.91 7.22 -14.14
C LEU A 62 -0.40 7.34 -14.32
N THR A 63 0.26 8.12 -13.49
CA THR A 63 1.71 8.30 -13.50
C THR A 63 2.25 7.86 -12.16
N PHE A 64 3.23 6.96 -12.18
CA PHE A 64 4.05 6.65 -11.02
C PHE A 64 5.41 7.33 -11.18
N SER A 65 5.91 7.92 -10.10
CA SER A 65 7.19 8.60 -10.05
C SER A 65 7.95 8.24 -8.77
N GLU A 66 9.25 8.43 -8.80
CA GLU A 66 10.07 8.17 -7.62
C GLU A 66 9.70 9.12 -6.48
N GLY A 67 9.53 8.58 -5.29
CA GLY A 67 9.30 9.29 -4.04
C GLY A 67 10.54 9.24 -3.14
N ASN A 68 10.47 9.90 -2.01
CA ASN A 68 11.52 9.87 -0.99
C ASN A 68 11.50 8.55 -0.22
N GLN A 69 12.67 8.12 0.30
CA GLN A 69 12.78 6.96 1.21
C GLN A 69 12.17 5.68 0.63
N ASP A 70 12.55 5.33 -0.61
CA ASP A 70 12.09 4.12 -1.30
C ASP A 70 10.57 4.01 -1.53
N LYS A 71 9.86 5.14 -1.45
CA LYS A 71 8.46 5.24 -1.79
C LYS A 71 8.27 5.55 -3.29
N VAL A 72 7.07 5.29 -3.77
CA VAL A 72 6.65 5.65 -5.12
C VAL A 72 5.43 6.56 -5.00
N ASN A 73 5.50 7.75 -5.58
CA ASN A 73 4.37 8.65 -5.69
C ASN A 73 3.52 8.27 -6.90
N TYR A 74 2.23 8.50 -6.81
CA TYR A 74 1.34 8.34 -7.95
C TYR A 74 0.37 9.51 -8.10
N ASN A 75 -0.01 9.77 -9.34
CA ASN A 75 -1.03 10.74 -9.71
C ASN A 75 -1.88 10.15 -10.82
N GLY A 76 -3.19 10.07 -10.59
CA GLY A 76 -4.15 9.52 -11.52
C GLY A 76 -5.22 10.55 -11.88
N ARG A 77 -5.67 10.54 -13.11
CA ARG A 77 -6.80 11.33 -13.58
C ARG A 77 -7.67 10.53 -14.52
N CYS A 78 -8.96 10.46 -14.21
CA CYS A 78 -9.97 9.83 -15.05
C CYS A 78 -11.00 10.86 -15.49
N SER A 79 -11.39 10.84 -16.75
CA SER A 79 -12.50 11.61 -17.30
C SER A 79 -13.69 10.69 -17.49
N LEU A 80 -14.84 11.08 -16.97
CA LEU A 80 -16.11 10.35 -17.05
C LEU A 80 -17.26 11.36 -17.13
N ALA A 81 -18.19 11.18 -18.09
CA ALA A 81 -19.44 11.94 -18.21
C ALA A 81 -19.34 13.46 -18.02
N GLY A 82 -18.29 14.07 -18.53
CA GLY A 82 -18.10 15.53 -18.41
C GLY A 82 -17.51 16.00 -17.07
N THR A 83 -17.22 15.08 -16.14
CA THR A 83 -16.49 15.35 -14.91
C THR A 83 -15.10 14.73 -14.92
N SER A 84 -14.28 15.03 -13.93
CA SER A 84 -12.97 14.39 -13.75
C SER A 84 -12.74 13.98 -12.31
N LEU A 85 -12.32 12.73 -12.14
CA LEU A 85 -11.79 12.22 -10.87
C LEU A 85 -10.27 12.31 -10.92
N SER A 86 -9.68 12.94 -9.91
CA SER A 86 -8.24 12.95 -9.70
C SER A 86 -7.91 12.25 -8.39
N VAL A 87 -6.88 11.42 -8.42
CA VAL A 87 -6.34 10.74 -7.24
C VAL A 87 -4.84 10.98 -7.17
N ALA A 88 -4.31 11.17 -5.98
CA ALA A 88 -2.89 11.30 -5.77
C ALA A 88 -2.47 10.64 -4.45
N GLY A 89 -1.24 10.20 -4.37
CA GLY A 89 -0.76 9.58 -3.17
C GLY A 89 0.64 9.01 -3.26
N THR A 90 0.94 8.17 -2.28
CA THR A 90 2.25 7.53 -2.14
C THR A 90 2.07 6.08 -1.76
N VAL A 91 2.84 5.22 -2.40
CA VAL A 91 2.93 3.79 -2.07
C VAL A 91 4.26 3.51 -1.40
N ALA A 92 4.23 2.72 -0.33
CA ALA A 92 5.41 2.25 0.37
C ALA A 92 5.30 0.76 0.71
N TYR A 93 6.44 0.08 0.81
CA TYR A 93 6.51 -1.21 1.48
C TYR A 93 6.78 -0.99 2.96
N ILE A 94 6.01 -1.65 3.82
CA ILE A 94 6.10 -1.55 5.28
C ILE A 94 6.68 -2.86 5.83
N ASP A 95 7.95 -2.83 6.23
CA ASP A 95 8.67 -4.02 6.72
C ASP A 95 8.01 -4.67 7.94
N ALA A 96 7.54 -3.86 8.88
CA ALA A 96 6.94 -4.35 10.12
C ALA A 96 5.71 -5.22 9.87
N SER A 97 4.90 -4.91 8.86
CA SER A 97 3.69 -5.65 8.48
C SER A 97 3.90 -6.52 7.23
N ARG A 98 5.08 -6.43 6.59
CA ARG A 98 5.43 -7.11 5.33
C ARG A 98 4.36 -6.96 4.24
N ARG A 99 3.87 -5.74 4.06
CA ARG A 99 2.84 -5.40 3.09
C ARG A 99 3.11 -4.05 2.44
N PHE A 100 2.46 -3.81 1.33
CA PHE A 100 2.45 -2.50 0.70
C PHE A 100 1.28 -1.68 1.24
N GLU A 101 1.48 -0.38 1.38
CA GLU A 101 0.43 0.56 1.77
C GLU A 101 0.44 1.73 0.81
N ALA A 102 -0.74 2.08 0.30
CA ALA A 102 -0.95 3.21 -0.59
C ALA A 102 -1.88 4.23 0.10
N ALA A 103 -1.32 5.33 0.57
CA ALA A 103 -2.10 6.46 1.03
C ALA A 103 -2.66 7.22 -0.17
N MET A 104 -3.94 7.60 -0.12
CA MET A 104 -4.66 8.20 -1.24
C MET A 104 -5.45 9.42 -0.81
N THR A 105 -5.44 10.45 -1.66
CA THR A 105 -6.37 11.57 -1.63
C THR A 105 -7.05 11.70 -2.97
N SER A 106 -8.28 12.23 -3.01
CA SER A 106 -9.01 12.49 -4.24
C SER A 106 -9.67 13.88 -4.23
N ASN A 107 -10.08 14.33 -5.40
CA ASN A 107 -10.93 15.52 -5.52
C ASN A 107 -12.42 15.23 -5.26
N ALA A 108 -12.78 13.98 -4.99
CA ALA A 108 -14.14 13.55 -4.66
C ALA A 108 -14.33 13.38 -3.14
N THR A 109 -13.66 14.20 -2.35
CA THR A 109 -13.76 14.28 -0.87
C THR A 109 -13.41 13.02 -0.08
N PHE A 110 -12.89 11.97 -0.71
CA PHE A 110 -12.44 10.80 0.04
C PHE A 110 -10.91 10.73 0.14
N THR A 111 -10.46 10.27 1.29
CA THR A 111 -9.08 9.87 1.56
C THR A 111 -9.11 8.41 2.01
N GLY A 112 -8.03 7.67 1.75
CA GLY A 112 -8.03 6.27 2.14
C GLY A 112 -6.64 5.66 2.19
N LEU A 113 -6.58 4.49 2.80
CA LEU A 113 -5.40 3.65 2.84
C LEU A 113 -5.69 2.30 2.18
N ALA A 114 -5.15 2.09 0.99
CA ALA A 114 -5.21 0.79 0.35
C ALA A 114 -4.08 -0.12 0.85
N VAL A 115 -4.42 -1.34 1.19
CA VAL A 115 -3.46 -2.37 1.60
C VAL A 115 -3.15 -3.27 0.42
N GLY A 116 -1.84 -3.41 0.13
CA GLY A 116 -1.31 -4.19 -0.98
C GLY A 116 -0.55 -5.42 -0.53
N GLN A 117 -0.64 -6.47 -1.32
CA GLN A 117 0.08 -7.73 -1.14
C GLN A 117 0.61 -8.23 -2.49
N LYS A 118 1.71 -8.99 -2.45
CA LYS A 118 2.18 -9.72 -3.64
C LYS A 118 1.17 -10.76 -4.09
N ARG A 119 0.97 -10.84 -5.39
CA ARG A 119 0.18 -11.88 -6.03
C ARG A 119 0.89 -12.30 -7.32
N GLY A 120 1.50 -13.49 -7.30
CA GLY A 120 2.39 -13.91 -8.40
C GLY A 120 3.59 -12.97 -8.53
N SER A 121 3.83 -12.45 -9.74
CA SER A 121 4.87 -11.45 -10.02
C SER A 121 4.45 -10.02 -9.72
N GLY A 122 3.16 -9.78 -9.48
CA GLY A 122 2.58 -8.46 -9.32
C GLY A 122 2.13 -8.12 -7.91
N LEU A 123 1.34 -7.04 -7.83
CA LEU A 123 0.76 -6.52 -6.58
C LEU A 123 -0.77 -6.40 -6.71
N VAL A 124 -1.48 -6.66 -5.62
CA VAL A 124 -2.92 -6.38 -5.52
C VAL A 124 -3.18 -5.50 -4.32
N PHE A 125 -3.78 -4.34 -4.57
CA PHE A 125 -4.23 -3.42 -3.53
C PHE A 125 -5.74 -3.50 -3.35
N ASN A 126 -6.19 -3.42 -2.10
CA ASN A 126 -7.59 -3.34 -1.75
C ASN A 126 -7.83 -2.12 -0.87
N LEU A 127 -8.85 -1.35 -1.21
CA LEU A 127 -9.37 -0.22 -0.45
C LEU A 127 -10.81 -0.53 -0.05
N ARG A 128 -11.19 -0.17 1.17
CA ARG A 128 -12.58 -0.15 1.64
C ARG A 128 -12.75 1.01 2.57
N GLU A 129 -13.64 1.93 2.19
CA GLU A 129 -13.94 3.12 2.98
C GLU A 129 -15.45 3.31 3.10
N ARG A 130 -15.84 4.00 4.16
CA ARG A 130 -17.20 4.51 4.34
C ARG A 130 -17.11 6.01 4.38
N GLU A 131 -17.89 6.64 3.53
CA GLU A 131 -17.92 8.09 3.36
C GLU A 131 -19.36 8.58 3.30
N GLN A 132 -19.53 9.90 3.30
CA GLN A 132 -20.80 10.53 3.00
C GLN A 132 -20.64 11.41 1.76
N ASP A 133 -21.68 11.45 0.92
CA ASP A 133 -21.71 12.39 -0.19
C ASP A 133 -22.02 13.82 0.31
N GLU A 134 -22.07 14.78 -0.62
CA GLU A 134 -22.36 16.19 -0.32
C GLU A 134 -23.76 16.39 0.27
N GLU A 135 -24.68 15.45 0.07
CA GLU A 135 -26.03 15.44 0.62
C GLU A 135 -26.12 14.72 1.99
N GLY A 136 -25.00 14.15 2.48
CA GLY A 136 -24.92 13.41 3.73
C GLY A 136 -25.38 11.97 3.66
N LYS A 137 -25.52 11.39 2.45
CA LYS A 137 -25.88 9.99 2.26
C LYS A 137 -24.67 9.08 2.44
N ASP A 138 -24.84 7.99 3.16
CA ASP A 138 -23.77 7.03 3.41
C ASP A 138 -23.40 6.25 2.16
N LEU A 139 -22.09 6.16 1.91
CA LEU A 139 -21.47 5.45 0.80
C LEU A 139 -20.53 4.37 1.31
N ASN A 140 -20.58 3.20 0.69
CA ASN A 140 -19.51 2.21 0.77
C ASN A 140 -18.67 2.29 -0.50
N ILE A 141 -17.39 2.58 -0.35
CA ILE A 141 -16.44 2.69 -1.45
C ILE A 141 -15.48 1.50 -1.38
N THR A 142 -15.35 0.78 -2.48
CA THR A 142 -14.35 -0.28 -2.63
C THR A 142 -13.51 -0.04 -3.87
N ALA A 143 -12.22 -0.36 -3.77
CA ALA A 143 -11.36 -0.42 -4.93
C ALA A 143 -10.45 -1.64 -4.85
N GLN A 144 -10.23 -2.27 -6.00
CA GLN A 144 -9.22 -3.30 -6.19
C GLN A 144 -8.33 -2.91 -7.35
N ILE A 145 -7.02 -2.88 -7.12
CA ILE A 145 -6.03 -2.47 -8.10
C ILE A 145 -5.03 -3.60 -8.24
N HIS A 146 -4.96 -4.18 -9.43
CA HIS A 146 -3.96 -5.19 -9.79
C HIS A 146 -2.87 -4.51 -10.60
N LEU A 147 -1.63 -4.68 -10.18
CA LEU A 147 -0.44 -4.23 -10.90
C LEU A 147 0.32 -5.47 -11.37
N ASP A 148 0.31 -5.70 -12.65
CA ASP A 148 1.10 -6.72 -13.34
C ASP A 148 2.22 -6.05 -14.15
N ASP A 149 3.14 -6.82 -14.73
CA ASP A 149 4.35 -6.28 -15.38
C ASP A 149 4.04 -5.23 -16.48
N ASP A 150 3.02 -5.49 -17.30
CA ASP A 150 2.65 -4.65 -18.46
C ASP A 150 1.22 -4.10 -18.40
N ALA A 151 0.50 -4.36 -17.33
CA ALA A 151 -0.90 -3.97 -17.19
C ALA A 151 -1.25 -3.57 -15.76
N ILE A 152 -2.13 -2.59 -15.65
CA ILE A 152 -2.78 -2.26 -14.38
C ILE A 152 -4.28 -2.37 -14.59
N GLN A 153 -4.95 -3.12 -13.74
CA GLN A 153 -6.41 -3.22 -13.72
C GLN A 153 -6.95 -2.50 -12.49
N VAL A 154 -7.77 -1.49 -12.71
CA VAL A 154 -8.49 -0.79 -11.63
C VAL A 154 -9.95 -1.18 -11.68
N VAL A 155 -10.46 -1.70 -10.57
CA VAL A 155 -11.90 -1.90 -10.33
C VAL A 155 -12.28 -1.03 -9.16
N PHE A 156 -13.29 -0.19 -9.35
CA PHE A 156 -13.78 0.75 -8.34
C PHE A 156 -15.30 0.66 -8.27
N GLU A 157 -15.84 0.63 -7.07
CA GLU A 157 -17.29 0.55 -6.83
C GLU A 157 -17.70 1.45 -5.67
N VAL A 158 -18.80 2.17 -5.87
CA VAL A 158 -19.49 2.97 -4.86
C VAL A 158 -20.90 2.42 -4.74
N VAL A 159 -21.32 2.11 -3.51
CA VAL A 159 -22.68 1.67 -3.20
C VAL A 159 -23.32 2.68 -2.26
N TYR A 160 -24.44 3.24 -2.66
CA TYR A 160 -25.29 4.09 -1.83
C TYR A 160 -26.05 3.20 -0.84
N VAL A 161 -25.78 3.39 0.46
CA VAL A 161 -26.26 2.45 1.49
C VAL A 161 -27.80 2.44 1.58
N GLU A 162 -28.43 3.61 1.44
CA GLU A 162 -29.89 3.74 1.59
C GLU A 162 -30.68 3.19 0.40
N SER A 163 -30.23 3.49 -0.83
CA SER A 163 -30.96 3.06 -2.04
C SER A 163 -30.52 1.70 -2.57
N GLY A 164 -29.30 1.26 -2.24
CA GLY A 164 -28.65 0.10 -2.84
C GLY A 164 -28.15 0.33 -4.27
N ASP A 165 -28.29 1.54 -4.82
CA ASP A 165 -27.73 1.88 -6.11
C ASP A 165 -26.22 1.78 -6.10
N SER A 166 -25.63 1.43 -7.23
CA SER A 166 -24.18 1.32 -7.35
C SER A 166 -23.63 1.96 -8.60
N LEU A 167 -22.39 2.45 -8.48
CA LEU A 167 -21.55 2.88 -9.59
C LEU A 167 -20.31 1.99 -9.59
N ARG A 168 -20.02 1.32 -10.71
CA ARG A 168 -18.86 0.44 -10.87
C ARG A 168 -18.06 0.82 -12.10
N ALA A 169 -16.76 1.05 -11.91
CA ALA A 169 -15.83 1.29 -13.00
C ALA A 169 -14.79 0.16 -13.09
N GLU A 170 -14.51 -0.26 -14.32
CA GLU A 170 -13.41 -1.16 -14.64
C GLU A 170 -12.54 -0.52 -15.72
N VAL A 171 -11.25 -0.32 -15.38
CA VAL A 171 -10.32 0.39 -16.26
C VAL A 171 -9.01 -0.40 -16.36
N PRO A 172 -8.79 -1.08 -17.49
CA PRO A 172 -7.46 -1.60 -17.83
C PRO A 172 -6.57 -0.44 -18.29
N LEU A 173 -5.32 -0.41 -17.80
CA LEU A 173 -4.30 0.55 -18.21
C LEU A 173 -3.07 -0.21 -18.71
N THR A 174 -2.42 0.35 -19.71
CA THR A 174 -1.14 -0.12 -20.27
C THR A 174 -0.17 1.05 -20.38
N ARG A 175 1.11 0.72 -20.54
CA ARG A 175 2.18 1.72 -20.83
C ARG A 175 2.07 2.26 -22.25
#